data_e7f8569393ce254b51761b6d531d6838
#
_entry.id   e7f8569393ce254b51761b6d531d6838
#
_cell.length_a   1.000
_cell.length_b   1.000
_cell.length_c   1.000
_cell.angle_alpha   90.00
_cell.angle_beta   90.00
_cell.angle_gamma   90.00
#
_symmetry.space_group_name_H-M   'P 1'
#
loop_
_entity.id
_entity.type
_entity.pdbx_description
1 polymer ?
#
loop_
_entity_poly.entity_id
_entity_poly.type
_entity_poly.pdbx_seq_one_letter_code
_entity_poly.pdbx_strand_id
1 'polypeptide(L)'
;FYKRIKSGTFLNKPRVIICVPAGITQVEKRAVMEVTREAGAREAYLIEEPMAAAIGVGINIFEPEGSMVVDIGGGTSELAVVSLGGVVKKSSFRVAGDRFDTAIVDYVRQKHNLLIGEKSAEDIKIKIGTVSPEEEEMEIEVSGKYVLNGLPKDITLTSSELIDTLSA
;
A
#
# COMPACT_ATOMS: atom_id res chain seq x y z
N PHE A 1 14.54 -2.98 -12.72
CA PHE A 1 14.83 -3.75 -11.49
C PHE A 1 15.71 -4.97 -11.81
N TYR A 2 15.25 -5.91 -12.63
CA TYR A 2 15.98 -7.14 -12.99
C TYR A 2 17.37 -6.89 -13.55
N LYS A 3 17.56 -5.90 -14.44
CA LYS A 3 18.88 -5.51 -14.98
C LYS A 3 19.87 -5.02 -13.91
N ARG A 4 19.40 -4.54 -12.76
CA ARG A 4 20.25 -4.10 -11.63
C ARG A 4 20.71 -5.24 -10.72
N ILE A 5 19.97 -6.36 -10.69
CA ILE A 5 20.28 -7.52 -9.83
C ILE A 5 21.25 -8.49 -10.54
N LYS A 6 21.43 -8.35 -11.85
CA LYS A 6 22.25 -9.22 -12.67
C LYS A 6 23.75 -9.04 -12.36
N SER A 7 24.20 -9.65 -11.30
CA SER A 7 25.61 -9.91 -11.04
C SER A 7 25.92 -11.35 -11.47
N GLY A 8 26.60 -11.52 -12.58
CA GLY A 8 27.21 -12.79 -12.96
C GLY A 8 26.54 -13.55 -14.10
N THR A 9 27.39 -14.03 -14.97
CA THR A 9 27.30 -15.04 -16.03
C THR A 9 26.01 -15.11 -16.86
N PHE A 10 26.15 -14.85 -18.13
CA PHE A 10 25.18 -14.84 -19.22
C PHE A 10 24.33 -16.13 -19.37
N LEU A 11 24.62 -17.17 -18.61
CA LEU A 11 24.07 -18.53 -18.78
C LEU A 11 22.92 -18.89 -17.81
N ASN A 12 22.71 -18.17 -16.71
CA ASN A 12 21.66 -18.51 -15.75
C ASN A 12 20.52 -17.51 -15.76
N LYS A 13 19.47 -17.83 -16.55
CA LYS A 13 18.19 -17.12 -16.46
C LYS A 13 17.48 -17.52 -15.16
N PRO A 14 17.08 -16.57 -14.28
CA PRO A 14 16.42 -16.91 -13.02
C PRO A 14 14.99 -17.40 -13.21
N ARG A 15 14.51 -18.12 -12.21
CA ARG A 15 13.09 -18.28 -11.94
C ARG A 15 12.63 -17.07 -11.11
N VAL A 16 11.48 -16.51 -11.45
CA VAL A 16 10.95 -15.30 -10.81
C VAL A 16 9.55 -15.59 -10.28
N ILE A 17 9.31 -15.24 -9.04
CA ILE A 17 7.98 -15.23 -8.42
C ILE A 17 7.57 -13.77 -8.28
N ILE A 18 6.34 -13.44 -8.68
CA ILE A 18 5.80 -12.07 -8.65
C ILE A 18 4.53 -12.09 -7.83
N CYS A 19 4.47 -11.22 -6.82
CA CYS A 19 3.23 -10.98 -6.10
C CYS A 19 2.27 -10.17 -6.97
N VAL A 20 1.01 -10.56 -6.95
CA VAL A 20 -0.06 -9.90 -7.69
C VAL A 20 -1.29 -9.74 -6.79
N PRO A 21 -2.06 -8.67 -6.95
CA PRO A 21 -3.31 -8.48 -6.24
C PRO A 21 -4.28 -9.65 -6.44
N ALA A 22 -5.06 -9.98 -5.40
CA ALA A 22 -6.02 -11.07 -5.48
C ALA A 22 -7.14 -10.82 -6.51
N GLY A 23 -7.41 -9.55 -6.84
CA GLY A 23 -8.40 -9.14 -7.83
C GLY A 23 -7.90 -9.04 -9.29
N ILE A 24 -6.66 -9.45 -9.56
CA ILE A 24 -6.06 -9.34 -10.90
C ILE A 24 -6.80 -10.17 -11.96
N THR A 25 -7.05 -9.60 -13.13
CA THR A 25 -7.69 -10.27 -14.25
C THR A 25 -6.75 -11.25 -14.96
N GLN A 26 -7.31 -12.18 -15.74
CA GLN A 26 -6.50 -13.13 -16.53
C GLN A 26 -5.63 -12.45 -17.58
N VAL A 27 -6.10 -11.31 -18.14
CA VAL A 27 -5.33 -10.53 -19.11
C VAL A 27 -4.11 -9.89 -18.45
N GLU A 28 -4.30 -9.28 -17.28
CA GLU A 28 -3.21 -8.70 -16.50
C GLU A 28 -2.21 -9.76 -16.05
N LYS A 29 -2.68 -10.95 -15.59
CA LYS A 29 -1.80 -12.08 -15.25
C LYS A 29 -0.90 -12.47 -16.42
N ARG A 30 -1.46 -12.58 -17.64
CA ARG A 30 -0.68 -12.89 -18.85
C ARG A 30 0.34 -11.80 -19.15
N ALA A 31 -0.07 -10.53 -19.11
CA ALA A 31 0.81 -9.40 -19.37
C ALA A 31 2.01 -9.37 -18.40
N VAL A 32 1.78 -9.57 -17.10
CA VAL A 32 2.84 -9.64 -16.10
C VAL A 32 3.82 -10.78 -16.40
N MET A 33 3.31 -11.96 -16.76
CA MET A 33 4.15 -13.12 -17.10
C MET A 33 4.95 -12.90 -18.38
N GLU A 34 4.38 -12.30 -19.42
CA GLU A 34 5.05 -11.98 -20.69
C GLU A 34 6.18 -10.98 -20.47
N VAL A 35 5.90 -9.85 -19.84
CA VAL A 35 6.90 -8.82 -19.53
C VAL A 35 8.05 -9.41 -18.69
N THR A 36 7.73 -10.31 -17.75
CA THR A 36 8.76 -10.95 -16.93
C THR A 36 9.67 -11.86 -17.74
N ARG A 37 9.12 -12.62 -18.68
CA ARG A 37 9.90 -13.48 -19.59
C ARG A 37 10.73 -12.66 -20.58
N GLU A 38 10.16 -11.59 -21.14
CA GLU A 38 10.86 -10.64 -22.02
C GLU A 38 12.02 -9.95 -21.28
N ALA A 39 11.85 -9.66 -20.00
CA ALA A 39 12.92 -9.14 -19.13
C ALA A 39 14.06 -10.15 -18.91
N GLY A 40 13.90 -11.42 -19.32
CA GLY A 40 14.92 -12.47 -19.32
C GLY A 40 14.75 -13.54 -18.23
N ALA A 41 13.60 -13.65 -17.59
CA ALA A 41 13.31 -14.76 -16.69
C ALA A 41 13.18 -16.09 -17.49
N ARG A 42 13.73 -17.18 -16.93
CA ARG A 42 13.54 -18.53 -17.48
C ARG A 42 12.09 -19.01 -17.27
N GLU A 43 11.59 -18.76 -16.09
CA GLU A 43 10.25 -19.12 -15.65
C GLU A 43 9.68 -17.97 -14.81
N ALA A 44 8.39 -17.69 -14.96
CA ALA A 44 7.67 -16.71 -14.16
C ALA A 44 6.49 -17.40 -13.48
N TYR A 45 6.36 -17.16 -12.19
CA TYR A 45 5.27 -17.66 -11.36
C TYR A 45 4.57 -16.47 -10.71
N LEU A 46 3.25 -16.60 -10.53
CA LEU A 46 2.46 -15.60 -9.83
C LEU A 46 2.02 -16.15 -8.48
N ILE A 47 2.07 -15.33 -7.45
CA ILE A 47 1.50 -15.61 -6.14
C ILE A 47 0.59 -14.43 -5.75
N GLU A 48 -0.56 -14.73 -5.19
CA GLU A 48 -1.46 -13.67 -4.70
C GLU A 48 -0.87 -13.03 -3.42
N GLU A 49 -0.96 -11.70 -3.32
CA GLU A 49 -0.37 -10.92 -2.21
C GLU A 49 -0.74 -11.45 -0.83
N PRO A 50 -2.02 -11.76 -0.51
CA PRO A 50 -2.37 -12.30 0.81
C PRO A 50 -1.74 -13.67 1.09
N MET A 51 -1.54 -14.50 0.06
CA MET A 51 -0.86 -15.78 0.20
C MET A 51 0.63 -15.58 0.51
N ALA A 52 1.26 -14.64 -0.20
CA ALA A 52 2.66 -14.30 0.05
C ALA A 52 2.85 -13.72 1.46
N ALA A 53 1.91 -12.86 1.91
CA ALA A 53 1.90 -12.31 3.26
C ALA A 53 1.75 -13.42 4.32
N ALA A 54 0.80 -14.37 4.14
CA ALA A 54 0.63 -15.51 5.03
C ALA A 54 1.92 -16.30 5.21
N ILE A 55 2.58 -16.62 4.10
CA ILE A 55 3.87 -17.34 4.11
C ILE A 55 4.94 -16.50 4.81
N GLY A 56 5.00 -15.20 4.51
CA GLY A 56 6.01 -14.28 5.03
C GLY A 56 5.97 -14.11 6.56
N VAL A 57 4.77 -14.12 7.16
CA VAL A 57 4.59 -14.06 8.62
C VAL A 57 4.63 -15.43 9.29
N GLY A 58 4.86 -16.51 8.52
CA GLY A 58 5.04 -17.86 9.05
C GLY A 58 3.73 -18.58 9.41
N ILE A 59 2.59 -18.17 8.84
CA ILE A 59 1.34 -18.93 8.98
C ILE A 59 1.52 -20.31 8.31
N ASN A 60 1.15 -21.37 9.03
CA ASN A 60 1.12 -22.72 8.43
C ASN A 60 -0.10 -22.85 7.51
N ILE A 61 0.09 -22.49 6.24
CA ILE A 61 -0.98 -22.48 5.24
C ILE A 61 -1.55 -23.86 4.90
N PHE A 62 -0.87 -24.95 5.29
CA PHE A 62 -1.28 -26.33 4.95
C PHE A 62 -2.23 -26.93 5.98
N GLU A 63 -2.45 -26.30 7.11
CA GLU A 63 -3.41 -26.76 8.10
C GLU A 63 -4.85 -26.57 7.62
N PRO A 64 -5.78 -27.42 8.10
CA PRO A 64 -7.20 -27.32 7.75
C PRO A 64 -7.88 -26.12 8.40
N GLU A 65 -7.26 -25.52 9.40
CA GLU A 65 -7.75 -24.32 10.07
C GLU A 65 -7.65 -23.10 9.16
N GLY A 66 -8.75 -22.33 9.07
CA GLY A 66 -8.77 -21.11 8.26
C GLY A 66 -8.04 -19.97 8.95
N SER A 67 -6.98 -19.45 8.34
CA SER A 67 -6.29 -18.23 8.76
C SER A 67 -6.74 -17.06 7.91
N MET A 68 -7.13 -15.94 8.55
CA MET A 68 -7.47 -14.71 7.85
C MET A 68 -6.24 -13.80 7.76
N VAL A 69 -5.98 -13.34 6.56
CA VAL A 69 -4.94 -12.33 6.27
C VAL A 69 -5.63 -11.06 5.81
N VAL A 70 -5.21 -9.94 6.38
CA VAL A 70 -5.59 -8.59 5.95
C VAL A 70 -4.31 -7.87 5.56
N ASP A 71 -4.20 -7.54 4.28
CA ASP A 71 -3.06 -6.84 3.69
C ASP A 71 -3.53 -5.45 3.23
N ILE A 72 -2.96 -4.40 3.82
CA ILE A 72 -3.31 -3.01 3.52
C ILE A 72 -2.08 -2.32 2.95
N GLY A 73 -2.08 -2.14 1.64
CA GLY A 73 -1.02 -1.47 0.90
C GLY A 73 -1.24 0.04 0.71
N GLY A 74 -0.58 0.62 -0.28
CA GLY A 74 -0.83 2.00 -0.71
C GLY A 74 -2.14 2.12 -1.48
N GLY A 75 -2.31 1.34 -2.56
CA GLY A 75 -3.45 1.44 -3.48
C GLY A 75 -4.59 0.47 -3.22
N THR A 76 -4.34 -0.66 -2.54
CA THR A 76 -5.32 -1.73 -2.32
C THR A 76 -5.31 -2.25 -0.90
N SER A 77 -6.48 -2.66 -0.42
CA SER A 77 -6.65 -3.46 0.80
C SER A 77 -7.20 -4.83 0.40
N GLU A 78 -6.52 -5.89 0.81
CA GLU A 78 -6.85 -7.25 0.46
C GLU A 78 -7.13 -8.10 1.69
N LEU A 79 -8.21 -8.86 1.63
CA LEU A 79 -8.59 -9.81 2.66
C LEU A 79 -8.65 -11.19 2.04
N ALA A 80 -8.05 -12.16 2.71
CA ALA A 80 -8.13 -13.55 2.29
C ALA A 80 -8.22 -14.51 3.48
N VAL A 81 -8.97 -15.57 3.31
CA VAL A 81 -8.93 -16.73 4.19
C VAL A 81 -8.13 -17.82 3.48
N VAL A 82 -7.09 -18.29 4.13
CA VAL A 82 -6.16 -19.30 3.63
C VAL A 82 -6.32 -20.57 4.45
N SER A 83 -6.42 -21.73 3.77
CA SER A 83 -6.51 -23.06 4.38
C SER A 83 -6.05 -24.11 3.38
N LEU A 84 -5.44 -25.20 3.84
CA LEU A 84 -5.02 -26.35 3.01
C LEU A 84 -4.19 -25.96 1.77
N GLY A 85 -3.31 -24.97 1.91
CA GLY A 85 -2.43 -24.50 0.85
C GLY A 85 -3.09 -23.61 -0.21
N GLY A 86 -4.35 -23.20 -0.01
CA GLY A 86 -5.10 -22.40 -0.97
C GLY A 86 -5.85 -21.22 -0.36
N VAL A 87 -6.25 -20.28 -1.22
CA VAL A 87 -7.15 -19.19 -0.86
C VAL A 87 -8.59 -19.67 -0.97
N VAL A 88 -9.30 -19.74 0.16
CA VAL A 88 -10.70 -20.21 0.24
C VAL A 88 -11.69 -19.09 -0.08
N LYS A 89 -11.42 -17.90 0.46
CA LYS A 89 -12.24 -16.71 0.26
C LYS A 89 -11.31 -15.50 0.14
N LYS A 90 -11.67 -14.56 -0.72
CA LYS A 90 -10.91 -13.30 -0.87
C LYS A 90 -11.83 -12.14 -1.22
N SER A 91 -11.39 -10.93 -0.82
CA SER A 91 -11.96 -9.66 -1.23
C SER A 91 -10.83 -8.67 -1.45
N SER A 92 -10.97 -7.78 -2.42
CA SER A 92 -10.01 -6.73 -2.72
C SER A 92 -10.75 -5.40 -2.88
N PHE A 93 -10.23 -4.35 -2.27
CA PHE A 93 -10.78 -3.00 -2.29
C PHE A 93 -9.71 -2.03 -2.77
N ARG A 94 -10.08 -1.08 -3.62
CA ARG A 94 -9.20 0.02 -4.07
C ARG A 94 -9.25 1.20 -3.10
N VAL A 95 -9.18 0.91 -1.81
CA VAL A 95 -9.09 1.90 -0.73
C VAL A 95 -7.99 1.45 0.20
N ALA A 96 -6.94 2.25 0.34
CA ALA A 96 -5.78 1.97 1.17
C ALA A 96 -5.01 3.26 1.48
N GLY A 97 -3.73 3.19 1.80
CA GLY A 97 -2.91 4.30 2.27
C GLY A 97 -2.97 5.57 1.42
N ASP A 98 -2.91 5.45 0.08
CA ASP A 98 -2.92 6.57 -0.85
C ASP A 98 -4.25 7.36 -0.80
N ARG A 99 -5.33 6.68 -0.46
CA ARG A 99 -6.63 7.34 -0.30
C ARG A 99 -6.65 8.25 0.92
N PHE A 100 -6.05 7.80 2.01
CA PHE A 100 -5.90 8.60 3.22
C PHE A 100 -4.97 9.78 2.98
N ASP A 101 -3.85 9.60 2.26
CA ASP A 101 -2.93 10.69 1.91
C ASP A 101 -3.64 11.76 1.08
N THR A 102 -4.43 11.35 0.08
CA THR A 102 -5.24 12.27 -0.72
C THR A 102 -6.24 13.04 0.13
N ALA A 103 -6.94 12.36 1.06
CA ALA A 103 -7.89 13.01 1.96
C ALA A 103 -7.22 14.07 2.85
N ILE A 104 -6.01 13.80 3.35
CA ILE A 104 -5.21 14.75 4.13
C ILE A 104 -4.80 15.95 3.28
N VAL A 105 -4.32 15.74 2.05
CA VAL A 105 -3.97 16.84 1.13
C VAL A 105 -5.17 17.75 0.90
N ASP A 106 -6.33 17.19 0.63
CA ASP A 106 -7.56 17.93 0.38
C ASP A 106 -8.04 18.67 1.63
N TYR A 107 -7.98 18.05 2.80
CA TYR A 107 -8.29 18.67 4.08
C TYR A 107 -7.42 19.88 4.35
N VAL A 108 -6.10 19.74 4.28
CA VAL A 108 -5.14 20.81 4.54
C VAL A 108 -5.33 21.96 3.55
N ARG A 109 -5.62 21.64 2.29
CA ARG A 109 -5.93 22.65 1.28
C ARG A 109 -7.22 23.42 1.60
N GLN A 110 -8.28 22.72 1.96
CA GLN A 110 -9.60 23.35 2.20
C GLN A 110 -9.63 24.13 3.51
N LYS A 111 -9.10 23.58 4.58
CA LYS A 111 -9.17 24.15 5.91
C LYS A 111 -8.13 25.26 6.13
N HIS A 112 -6.91 25.03 5.68
CA HIS A 112 -5.77 25.90 5.98
C HIS A 112 -5.28 26.73 4.77
N ASN A 113 -5.87 26.52 3.58
CA ASN A 113 -5.42 27.12 2.31
C ASN A 113 -3.93 26.83 2.04
N LEU A 114 -3.46 25.64 2.40
CA LEU A 114 -2.06 25.24 2.27
C LEU A 114 -1.94 24.06 1.29
N LEU A 115 -1.03 24.17 0.33
CA LEU A 115 -0.68 23.07 -0.58
C LEU A 115 0.49 22.30 0.00
N ILE A 116 0.29 21.02 0.24
CA ILE A 116 1.31 20.05 0.66
C ILE A 116 1.46 18.96 -0.39
N GLY A 117 2.61 18.27 -0.40
CA GLY A 117 2.84 17.11 -1.27
C GLY A 117 2.37 15.81 -0.64
N GLU A 118 2.23 14.75 -1.47
CA GLU A 118 1.84 13.40 -1.04
C GLU A 118 2.74 12.86 0.09
N LYS A 119 4.06 13.07 -0.02
CA LYS A 119 4.98 12.64 1.05
C LYS A 119 4.72 13.33 2.39
N SER A 120 4.37 14.61 2.39
CA SER A 120 4.01 15.33 3.61
C SER A 120 2.71 14.79 4.19
N ALA A 121 1.74 14.45 3.34
CA ALA A 121 0.49 13.82 3.77
C ALA A 121 0.72 12.43 4.38
N GLU A 122 1.57 11.63 3.77
CA GLU A 122 1.98 10.33 4.32
C GLU A 122 2.66 10.48 5.69
N ASP A 123 3.58 11.44 5.83
CA ASP A 123 4.24 11.73 7.11
C ASP A 123 3.23 12.17 8.19
N ILE A 124 2.22 12.98 7.83
CA ILE A 124 1.13 13.39 8.71
C ILE A 124 0.31 12.17 9.14
N LYS A 125 -0.13 11.35 8.18
CA LYS A 125 -0.88 10.11 8.43
C LYS A 125 -0.17 9.20 9.42
N ILE A 126 1.13 8.97 9.21
CA ILE A 126 1.93 8.05 10.05
C ILE A 126 2.11 8.61 11.47
N LYS A 127 2.30 9.92 11.62
CA LYS A 127 2.63 10.53 12.91
C LYS A 127 1.42 10.82 13.78
N ILE A 128 0.35 11.37 13.19
CA ILE A 128 -0.80 11.86 13.93
C ILE A 128 -2.16 11.37 13.39
N GLY A 129 -2.16 10.50 12.36
CA GLY A 129 -3.40 9.99 11.76
C GLY A 129 -4.14 9.06 12.73
N THR A 130 -5.37 9.40 13.07
CA THR A 130 -6.27 8.61 13.90
C THR A 130 -7.70 8.70 13.40
N VAL A 131 -8.50 7.68 13.70
CA VAL A 131 -9.95 7.62 13.43
C VAL A 131 -10.77 7.57 14.74
N SER A 132 -10.11 7.65 15.88
CA SER A 132 -10.70 7.63 17.21
C SER A 132 -10.07 8.71 18.08
N PRO A 133 -10.83 9.34 18.96
CA PRO A 133 -10.24 10.23 19.96
C PRO A 133 -9.21 9.51 20.81
N GLU A 134 -8.04 10.10 20.96
CA GLU A 134 -6.96 9.59 21.82
C GLU A 134 -6.95 10.32 23.17
N GLU A 135 -6.32 9.73 24.18
CA GLU A 135 -6.21 10.35 25.50
C GLU A 135 -5.29 11.59 25.45
N GLU A 136 -4.25 11.54 24.61
CA GLU A 136 -3.33 12.67 24.38
C GLU A 136 -3.43 13.13 22.92
N GLU A 137 -3.69 14.41 22.71
CA GLU A 137 -3.70 15.01 21.39
C GLU A 137 -2.28 15.12 20.85
N MET A 138 -2.06 14.55 19.66
CA MET A 138 -0.78 14.67 18.96
C MET A 138 -0.79 15.85 18.00
N GLU A 139 0.37 16.51 17.86
CA GLU A 139 0.55 17.65 16.99
C GLU A 139 1.73 17.44 16.04
N ILE A 140 1.61 18.04 14.86
CA ILE A 140 2.70 18.10 13.86
C ILE A 140 2.76 19.48 13.20
N GLU A 141 3.97 20.00 13.08
CA GLU A 141 4.23 21.20 12.26
C GLU A 141 4.40 20.80 10.79
N VAL A 142 3.69 21.48 9.91
CA VAL A 142 3.65 21.20 8.48
C VAL A 142 3.92 22.46 7.68
N SER A 143 4.92 22.39 6.80
CA SER A 143 5.28 23.45 5.87
C SER A 143 4.66 23.21 4.50
N GLY A 144 4.13 24.25 3.88
CA GLY A 144 3.57 24.16 2.54
C GLY A 144 3.50 25.51 1.84
N LYS A 145 2.93 25.49 0.62
CA LYS A 145 2.72 26.70 -0.16
C LYS A 145 1.34 27.28 0.13
N TYR A 146 1.28 28.49 0.66
CA TYR A 146 0.01 29.17 0.93
C TYR A 146 -0.70 29.57 -0.37
N VAL A 147 -1.94 29.15 -0.56
CA VAL A 147 -2.67 29.30 -1.83
C VAL A 147 -2.88 30.75 -2.22
N LEU A 148 -3.16 31.65 -1.22
CA LEU A 148 -3.57 33.03 -1.50
C LEU A 148 -2.43 33.92 -1.99
N ASN A 149 -1.19 33.69 -1.60
CA ASN A 149 -0.06 34.55 -1.98
C ASN A 149 1.13 33.76 -2.57
N GLY A 150 1.07 32.44 -2.58
CA GLY A 150 2.11 31.57 -3.13
C GLY A 150 3.38 31.45 -2.29
N LEU A 151 3.43 32.04 -1.11
CA LEU A 151 4.60 32.01 -0.23
C LEU A 151 4.60 30.76 0.67
N PRO A 152 5.76 30.32 1.15
CA PRO A 152 5.86 29.30 2.18
C PRO A 152 5.11 29.72 3.45
N LYS A 153 4.43 28.78 4.09
CA LYS A 153 3.74 28.98 5.36
C LYS A 153 3.78 27.69 6.16
N ASP A 154 3.96 27.81 7.46
CA ASP A 154 3.90 26.73 8.42
C ASP A 154 2.55 26.76 9.16
N ILE A 155 2.03 25.60 9.47
CA ILE A 155 0.84 25.38 10.27
C ILE A 155 1.08 24.25 11.26
N THR A 156 0.36 24.25 12.37
CA THR A 156 0.25 23.10 13.27
C THR A 156 -1.05 22.37 12.97
N LEU A 157 -0.98 21.06 12.81
CA LEU A 157 -2.14 20.16 12.69
C LEU A 157 -2.21 19.30 13.94
N THR A 158 -3.42 18.96 14.35
CA THR A 158 -3.68 18.07 15.50
C THR A 158 -4.31 16.75 15.05
N SER A 159 -4.15 15.71 15.85
CA SER A 159 -4.74 14.41 15.56
C SER A 159 -6.27 14.47 15.54
N SER A 160 -6.88 15.26 16.40
CA SER A 160 -8.34 15.44 16.46
C SER A 160 -8.92 16.04 15.18
N GLU A 161 -8.18 16.94 14.49
CA GLU A 161 -8.61 17.52 13.22
C GLU A 161 -8.74 16.49 12.09
N LEU A 162 -8.02 15.38 12.16
CA LEU A 162 -7.98 14.35 11.11
C LEU A 162 -9.03 13.26 11.26
N ILE A 163 -9.68 13.14 12.42
CA ILE A 163 -10.65 12.06 12.72
C ILE A 163 -11.75 12.01 11.65
N ASP A 164 -12.43 13.11 11.41
CA ASP A 164 -13.53 13.17 10.44
C ASP A 164 -13.03 12.92 9.01
N THR A 165 -11.82 13.40 8.69
CA THR A 165 -11.20 13.27 7.37
C THR A 165 -10.83 11.82 7.04
N LEU A 166 -10.35 11.08 8.04
CA LEU A 166 -9.89 9.69 7.87
C LEU A 166 -10.99 8.66 8.11
N SER A 167 -12.12 9.05 8.72
CA SER A 167 -13.28 8.18 8.98
C SER A 167 -14.27 8.14 7.81
N ALA A 168 -14.13 9.03 6.82
CA ALA A 168 -14.99 9.14 5.64
C ALA A 168 -14.51 8.22 4.52
#